data_d63e83e30b1513e22415725470b042cb
#
_entry.id   d63e83e30b1513e22415725470b042cb
#
_cell.length_a   1.000
_cell.length_b   1.000
_cell.length_c   1.000
_cell.angle_alpha   90.00
_cell.angle_beta   90.00
_cell.angle_gamma   90.00
#
_symmetry.space_group_name_H-M   'P 1'
#
loop_
_entity.id
_entity.type
_entity.pdbx_description
1 polymer ?
#
loop_
_entity_poly.entity_id
_entity_poly.type
_entity_poly.pdbx_seq_one_letter_code
_entity_poly.pdbx_strand_id
1 'polypeptide(L)'
;IFWRAPGYQHAGAHIDVAPNNSPSRVEGVEYENNFHATNSSDSMDVNDFYPVVSSYNWILDEGDDSAMTWHEPLDTAKIELKKFTDAVHYDEIPISECKEIDRCTIGHDKLVMVRTNVLHNVDMGQQERWAISARCIMNWATWDEAVDKLQPWIEKPKEFGGPTGAEPTRFGTWEHKGREVDF
;
A
#
# COMPACT_ATOMS: atom_id res chain seq x y z
N ILE A 1 -7.79 -8.87 -12.20
CA ILE A 1 -7.19 -10.16 -11.76
C ILE A 1 -5.77 -10.18 -12.29
N PHE A 2 -4.83 -10.51 -11.41
CA PHE A 2 -3.41 -10.65 -11.73
C PHE A 2 -2.98 -12.08 -11.52
N TRP A 3 -2.19 -12.58 -12.43
CA TRP A 3 -1.43 -13.81 -12.27
C TRP A 3 0.06 -13.48 -12.29
N ARG A 4 0.83 -14.14 -11.46
CA ARG A 4 2.29 -14.06 -11.43
C ARG A 4 2.88 -15.45 -11.35
N ALA A 5 3.92 -15.67 -12.15
CA ALA A 5 4.67 -16.91 -12.14
C ALA A 5 5.48 -17.06 -10.83
N PRO A 6 5.78 -18.30 -10.40
CA PRO A 6 6.68 -18.56 -9.29
C PRO A 6 8.02 -17.83 -9.45
N GLY A 7 8.48 -17.18 -8.39
CA GLY A 7 9.77 -16.47 -8.39
C GLY A 7 9.82 -15.22 -9.27
N TYR A 8 8.69 -14.75 -9.82
CA TYR A 8 8.64 -13.49 -10.53
C TYR A 8 8.98 -12.33 -9.59
N GLN A 9 9.93 -11.49 -9.99
CA GLN A 9 10.29 -10.28 -9.25
C GLN A 9 9.99 -9.05 -10.10
N HIS A 10 9.23 -8.12 -9.56
CA HIS A 10 9.09 -6.81 -10.18
C HIS A 10 10.39 -6.02 -10.00
N ALA A 11 10.86 -5.38 -11.07
CA ALA A 11 12.18 -4.74 -11.06
C ALA A 11 12.25 -3.47 -10.20
N GLY A 12 11.10 -2.87 -9.85
CA GLY A 12 11.02 -1.62 -9.12
C GLY A 12 10.02 -1.62 -7.96
N ALA A 13 10.27 -0.78 -6.97
CA ALA A 13 9.25 -0.31 -6.05
C ALA A 13 8.48 0.85 -6.70
N HIS A 14 7.18 0.94 -6.44
CA HIS A 14 6.33 1.93 -7.11
C HIS A 14 5.29 2.55 -6.17
N ILE A 15 4.82 3.73 -6.55
CA ILE A 15 3.64 4.40 -5.99
C ILE A 15 2.55 4.33 -7.05
N ASP A 16 1.36 3.90 -6.67
CA ASP A 16 0.21 3.95 -7.55
C ASP A 16 -0.21 5.39 -7.78
N VAL A 17 -0.34 5.80 -9.05
CA VAL A 17 -0.83 7.13 -9.40
C VAL A 17 -2.01 7.06 -10.36
N ALA A 18 -2.82 8.09 -10.36
CA ALA A 18 -3.97 8.26 -11.25
C ALA A 18 -3.94 9.64 -11.91
N PRO A 19 -4.46 9.78 -13.14
CA PRO A 19 -4.48 11.07 -13.81
C PRO A 19 -5.46 12.05 -13.13
N ASN A 20 -5.12 13.33 -13.14
CA ASN A 20 -5.90 14.41 -12.53
C ASN A 20 -7.32 14.54 -13.09
N ASN A 21 -7.55 14.11 -14.32
CA ASN A 21 -8.88 14.08 -14.93
C ASN A 21 -9.68 12.82 -14.57
N SER A 22 -9.19 11.99 -13.67
CA SER A 22 -9.94 10.83 -13.17
C SER A 22 -11.24 11.29 -12.51
N PRO A 23 -12.40 10.64 -12.81
CA PRO A 23 -13.69 11.00 -12.21
C PRO A 23 -13.74 10.79 -10.69
N SER A 24 -12.78 10.10 -10.15
CA SER A 24 -12.63 9.85 -8.70
C SER A 24 -11.87 10.96 -7.96
N ARG A 25 -11.18 11.84 -8.68
CA ARG A 25 -10.50 12.97 -8.05
C ARG A 25 -11.49 14.02 -7.60
N VAL A 26 -11.37 14.47 -6.36
CA VAL A 26 -12.15 15.58 -5.83
C VAL A 26 -11.36 16.88 -6.04
N GLU A 27 -11.97 17.85 -6.70
CA GLU A 27 -11.35 19.15 -6.94
C GLU A 27 -11.12 19.90 -5.61
N GLY A 28 -9.94 20.50 -5.47
CA GLY A 28 -9.56 21.26 -4.26
C GLY A 28 -9.09 20.40 -3.09
N VAL A 29 -9.06 19.09 -3.23
CA VAL A 29 -8.48 18.18 -2.24
C VAL A 29 -6.99 17.99 -2.51
N GLU A 30 -6.17 18.25 -1.49
CA GLU A 30 -4.74 17.92 -1.50
C GLU A 30 -4.57 16.47 -1.00
N TYR A 31 -4.09 15.61 -1.89
CA TYR A 31 -3.86 14.21 -1.59
C TYR A 31 -2.50 14.03 -0.94
N GLU A 32 -2.45 13.17 0.07
CA GLU A 32 -1.19 12.79 0.73
C GLU A 32 -0.21 12.23 -0.29
N ASN A 33 0.91 12.91 -0.44
CA ASN A 33 1.97 12.54 -1.37
C ASN A 33 3.30 12.47 -0.63
N ASN A 34 3.80 11.24 -0.43
CA ASN A 34 5.08 11.05 0.25
C ASN A 34 6.26 11.16 -0.71
N PHE A 35 6.08 10.69 -1.95
CA PHE A 35 7.13 10.72 -2.98
C PHE A 35 6.46 10.85 -4.34
N HIS A 36 6.74 11.93 -5.05
CA HIS A 36 6.25 12.12 -6.41
C HIS A 36 7.40 12.22 -7.38
N ALA A 37 7.30 11.56 -8.53
CA ALA A 37 8.30 11.65 -9.58
C ALA A 37 8.46 13.10 -10.04
N THR A 38 9.69 13.49 -10.30
CA THR A 38 10.04 14.81 -10.87
C THR A 38 10.25 14.76 -12.38
N ASN A 39 10.30 13.56 -12.95
CA ASN A 39 10.49 13.32 -14.38
C ASN A 39 9.67 12.12 -14.85
N SER A 40 9.57 11.96 -16.16
CA SER A 40 8.90 10.83 -16.80
C SER A 40 9.74 10.31 -17.96
N SER A 41 9.93 8.99 -18.01
CA SER A 41 10.55 8.32 -19.15
C SER A 41 9.69 8.39 -20.43
N ASP A 42 8.38 8.57 -20.28
CA ASP A 42 7.39 8.58 -21.37
C ASP A 42 6.96 10.00 -21.79
N SER A 43 7.70 11.04 -21.36
CA SER A 43 7.43 12.45 -21.66
C SER A 43 6.04 12.92 -21.17
N MET A 44 5.50 12.28 -20.14
CA MET A 44 4.28 12.73 -19.46
C MET A 44 4.59 13.89 -18.51
N ASP A 45 3.62 14.82 -18.33
CA ASP A 45 3.73 15.81 -17.27
C ASP A 45 3.38 15.14 -15.92
N VAL A 46 4.35 15.09 -15.01
CA VAL A 46 4.14 14.51 -13.67
C VAL A 46 3.05 15.22 -12.88
N ASN A 47 2.82 16.51 -13.15
CA ASN A 47 1.77 17.29 -12.50
C ASN A 47 0.35 16.90 -12.96
N ASP A 48 0.21 16.11 -14.03
CA ASP A 48 -1.07 15.58 -14.50
C ASP A 48 -1.56 14.38 -13.68
N PHE A 49 -0.81 13.95 -12.67
CA PHE A 49 -1.11 12.78 -11.87
C PHE A 49 -1.18 13.10 -10.37
N TYR A 50 -1.86 12.24 -9.62
CA TYR A 50 -1.90 12.27 -8.17
C TYR A 50 -1.74 10.84 -7.59
N PRO A 51 -1.18 10.70 -6.37
CA PRO A 51 -1.00 9.39 -5.76
C PRO A 51 -2.34 8.78 -5.34
N VAL A 52 -2.48 7.47 -5.55
CA VAL A 52 -3.61 6.68 -5.07
C VAL A 52 -3.28 6.18 -3.67
N VAL A 53 -4.04 6.60 -2.67
CA VAL A 53 -3.72 6.37 -1.25
C VAL A 53 -3.76 4.89 -0.88
N SER A 54 -4.71 4.13 -1.45
CA SER A 54 -4.87 2.72 -1.08
C SER A 54 -5.38 1.86 -2.22
N SER A 55 -5.10 0.57 -2.13
CA SER A 55 -5.76 -0.47 -2.93
C SER A 55 -6.27 -1.59 -2.05
N TYR A 56 -7.27 -2.34 -2.55
CA TYR A 56 -7.75 -3.58 -1.95
C TYR A 56 -7.17 -4.76 -2.68
N ASN A 57 -6.53 -5.64 -1.94
CA ASN A 57 -5.94 -6.86 -2.47
C ASN A 57 -6.61 -8.08 -1.87
N TRP A 58 -6.94 -9.05 -2.72
CA TRP A 58 -7.47 -10.34 -2.35
C TRP A 58 -6.65 -11.42 -3.04
N ILE A 59 -5.95 -12.23 -2.27
CA ILE A 59 -5.20 -13.38 -2.74
C ILE A 59 -6.14 -14.55 -2.89
N LEU A 60 -6.10 -15.23 -4.02
CA LEU A 60 -7.02 -16.32 -4.36
C LEU A 60 -6.39 -17.70 -4.13
N ASP A 61 -5.07 -17.77 -3.99
CA ASP A 61 -4.34 -19.03 -3.85
C ASP A 61 -4.14 -19.41 -2.38
N GLU A 62 -4.41 -20.66 -2.06
CA GLU A 62 -3.98 -21.26 -0.80
C GLU A 62 -2.46 -21.51 -0.84
N GLY A 63 -1.76 -21.08 0.21
CA GLY A 63 -0.31 -21.28 0.31
C GLY A 63 0.55 -20.24 -0.42
N ASP A 64 -0.02 -19.12 -0.87
CA ASP A 64 0.76 -17.99 -1.34
C ASP A 64 1.75 -17.55 -0.23
N ASP A 65 3.03 -17.53 -0.56
CA ASP A 65 4.13 -17.13 0.30
C ASP A 65 4.69 -15.73 -0.05
N SER A 66 3.98 -14.99 -0.87
CA SER A 66 4.35 -13.62 -1.24
C SER A 66 4.10 -12.62 -0.10
N ALA A 67 4.81 -11.52 -0.15
CA ALA A 67 4.65 -10.42 0.78
C ALA A 67 4.52 -9.06 0.07
N MET A 68 3.70 -8.18 0.63
CA MET A 68 3.81 -6.76 0.35
C MET A 68 5.01 -6.20 1.08
N THR A 69 5.80 -5.38 0.41
CA THR A 69 6.97 -4.72 0.97
C THR A 69 6.89 -3.22 0.75
N TRP A 70 7.30 -2.44 1.74
CA TRP A 70 7.36 -0.98 1.65
C TRP A 70 8.81 -0.51 1.74
N HIS A 71 9.11 0.59 1.05
CA HIS A 71 10.47 1.00 0.80
C HIS A 71 10.66 2.50 0.99
N GLU A 72 11.88 2.88 1.39
CA GLU A 72 12.39 4.24 1.32
C GLU A 72 13.38 4.36 0.17
N PRO A 73 13.29 5.39 -0.69
CA PRO A 73 14.27 5.62 -1.74
C PRO A 73 15.59 6.10 -1.13
N LEU A 74 16.70 5.64 -1.67
CA LEU A 74 18.04 6.18 -1.33
C LEU A 74 18.25 7.55 -1.97
N ASP A 75 17.61 7.81 -3.10
CA ASP A 75 17.64 9.09 -3.82
C ASP A 75 16.27 9.30 -4.53
N THR A 76 15.53 10.27 -4.07
CA THR A 76 14.19 10.59 -4.63
C THR A 76 14.26 11.11 -6.07
N ALA A 77 15.39 11.68 -6.50
CA ALA A 77 15.57 12.15 -7.88
C ALA A 77 15.56 11.03 -8.92
N LYS A 78 15.67 9.77 -8.48
CA LYS A 78 15.61 8.57 -9.34
C LYS A 78 14.21 8.02 -9.52
N ILE A 79 13.21 8.60 -8.88
CA ILE A 79 11.80 8.20 -9.06
C ILE A 79 11.31 8.78 -10.38
N GLU A 80 10.78 7.92 -11.24
CA GLU A 80 10.26 8.30 -12.56
C GLU A 80 8.79 7.90 -12.71
N LEU A 81 7.99 8.79 -13.29
CA LEU A 81 6.64 8.46 -13.73
C LEU A 81 6.71 7.56 -14.95
N LYS A 82 6.09 6.39 -14.87
CA LYS A 82 6.04 5.39 -15.94
C LYS A 82 4.62 4.99 -16.28
N LYS A 83 4.41 4.74 -17.56
CA LYS A 83 3.17 4.19 -18.09
C LYS A 83 3.31 2.67 -18.19
N PHE A 84 2.46 1.94 -17.48
CA PHE A 84 2.39 0.48 -17.61
C PHE A 84 1.34 0.05 -18.65
N THR A 85 0.18 0.70 -18.63
CA THR A 85 -0.89 0.58 -19.63
C THR A 85 -1.53 1.93 -19.84
N ASP A 86 -2.47 2.06 -20.80
CA ASP A 86 -3.20 3.32 -21.00
C ASP A 86 -4.01 3.76 -19.76
N ALA A 87 -4.33 2.82 -18.87
CA ALA A 87 -5.09 3.07 -17.64
C ALA A 87 -4.26 2.99 -16.36
N VAL A 88 -3.00 2.59 -16.42
CA VAL A 88 -2.18 2.30 -15.23
C VAL A 88 -0.84 3.00 -15.34
N HIS A 89 -0.57 3.84 -14.35
CA HIS A 89 0.67 4.61 -14.23
C HIS A 89 1.25 4.42 -12.83
N TYR A 90 2.55 4.55 -12.72
CA TYR A 90 3.32 4.44 -11.48
C TYR A 90 4.41 5.50 -11.41
N ASP A 91 4.67 6.00 -10.19
CA ASP A 91 5.98 6.52 -9.86
C ASP A 91 6.85 5.34 -9.46
N GLU A 92 7.93 5.07 -10.18
CA GLU A 92 8.75 3.86 -10.00
C GLU A 92 10.23 4.21 -9.80
N ILE A 93 10.89 3.41 -8.98
CA ILE A 93 12.33 3.43 -8.76
C ILE A 93 12.85 1.98 -8.71
N PRO A 94 14.04 1.68 -9.26
CA PRO A 94 14.63 0.35 -9.14
C PRO A 94 14.74 -0.09 -7.68
N ILE A 95 14.40 -1.35 -7.39
CA ILE A 95 14.43 -1.87 -6.02
C ILE A 95 15.82 -1.79 -5.38
N SER A 96 16.88 -1.88 -6.19
CA SER A 96 18.26 -1.72 -5.76
C SER A 96 18.62 -0.33 -5.25
N GLU A 97 17.78 0.67 -5.56
CA GLU A 97 17.92 2.06 -5.10
C GLU A 97 17.00 2.37 -3.89
N CYS A 98 16.50 1.33 -3.25
CA CYS A 98 15.60 1.42 -2.12
C CYS A 98 16.12 0.64 -0.92
N LYS A 99 15.64 1.03 0.25
CA LYS A 99 15.74 0.28 1.49
C LYS A 99 14.35 -0.23 1.88
N GLU A 100 14.19 -1.54 2.07
CA GLU A 100 12.97 -2.11 2.65
C GLU A 100 12.82 -1.64 4.10
N ILE A 101 11.63 -1.12 4.43
CA ILE A 101 11.32 -0.58 5.77
C ILE A 101 10.23 -1.38 6.47
N ASP A 102 9.37 -2.08 5.70
CA ASP A 102 8.30 -2.89 6.26
C ASP A 102 7.91 -4.01 5.31
N ARG A 103 7.31 -5.07 5.86
CA ARG A 103 6.89 -6.28 5.14
C ARG A 103 5.68 -6.92 5.78
N CYS A 104 4.69 -7.30 4.97
CA CYS A 104 3.49 -7.99 5.44
C CYS A 104 3.07 -9.09 4.47
N THR A 105 2.87 -10.30 4.98
CA THR A 105 2.26 -11.42 4.23
C THR A 105 0.75 -11.27 4.26
N ILE A 106 0.11 -11.37 3.10
CA ILE A 106 -1.35 -11.28 2.95
C ILE A 106 -1.92 -12.70 2.82
N GLY A 107 -2.77 -13.09 3.74
CA GLY A 107 -3.47 -14.38 3.67
C GLY A 107 -4.49 -14.44 2.53
N HIS A 108 -4.74 -15.65 1.99
CA HIS A 108 -5.61 -15.86 0.83
C HIS A 108 -7.11 -15.65 1.10
N ASP A 109 -7.55 -15.75 2.32
CA ASP A 109 -8.97 -15.70 2.72
C ASP A 109 -9.45 -14.31 3.16
N LYS A 110 -8.61 -13.28 2.96
CA LYS A 110 -8.89 -11.92 3.43
C LYS A 110 -8.83 -10.89 2.33
N LEU A 111 -9.77 -9.96 2.38
CA LEU A 111 -9.64 -8.70 1.66
C LEU A 111 -8.80 -7.75 2.51
N VAL A 112 -7.68 -7.30 1.99
CA VAL A 112 -6.73 -6.44 2.70
C VAL A 112 -6.64 -5.09 2.00
N MET A 113 -6.81 -4.02 2.74
CA MET A 113 -6.47 -2.68 2.28
C MET A 113 -4.97 -2.47 2.48
N VAL A 114 -4.29 -2.06 1.42
CA VAL A 114 -2.85 -1.76 1.43
C VAL A 114 -2.60 -0.31 1.06
N ARG A 115 -1.62 0.29 1.71
CA ARG A 115 -1.18 1.65 1.42
C ARG A 115 -0.35 1.66 0.14
N THR A 116 -0.76 2.46 -0.84
CA THR A 116 -0.15 2.50 -2.18
C THR A 116 0.41 3.86 -2.58
N ASN A 117 0.21 4.90 -1.78
CA ASN A 117 0.82 6.22 -1.95
C ASN A 117 2.23 6.33 -1.33
N VAL A 118 2.84 5.22 -1.00
CA VAL A 118 4.25 5.06 -0.61
C VAL A 118 4.88 4.00 -1.49
N LEU A 119 6.20 4.06 -1.66
CA LEU A 119 6.92 3.08 -2.45
C LEU A 119 6.69 1.67 -1.90
N HIS A 120 6.12 0.81 -2.72
CA HIS A 120 5.81 -0.57 -2.37
C HIS A 120 6.12 -1.52 -3.52
N ASN A 121 6.26 -2.78 -3.19
CA ASN A 121 6.43 -3.88 -4.14
C ASN A 121 5.77 -5.15 -3.62
N VAL A 122 5.65 -6.15 -4.47
CA VAL A 122 5.29 -7.51 -4.09
C VAL A 122 6.51 -8.38 -4.26
N ASP A 123 7.06 -8.84 -3.14
CA ASP A 123 8.07 -9.89 -3.13
C ASP A 123 7.35 -11.21 -3.35
N MET A 124 7.55 -11.77 -4.55
CA MET A 124 6.93 -13.03 -4.94
C MET A 124 7.73 -14.20 -4.34
N GLY A 125 7.04 -15.02 -3.58
CA GLY A 125 7.61 -16.27 -3.10
C GLY A 125 7.88 -17.30 -4.19
N GLN A 126 7.91 -18.56 -3.82
CA GLN A 126 8.18 -19.67 -4.73
C GLN A 126 6.93 -20.24 -5.39
N GLN A 127 5.74 -19.80 -4.95
CA GLN A 127 4.46 -20.25 -5.48
C GLN A 127 3.94 -19.32 -6.58
N GLU A 128 3.06 -19.82 -7.42
CA GLU A 128 2.28 -18.94 -8.31
C GLU A 128 1.32 -18.09 -7.49
N ARG A 129 0.94 -16.94 -8.00
CA ARG A 129 0.02 -16.03 -7.34
C ARG A 129 -1.10 -15.59 -8.25
N TRP A 130 -2.32 -15.84 -7.82
CA TRP A 130 -3.52 -15.25 -8.36
C TRP A 130 -4.08 -14.23 -7.36
N ALA A 131 -4.30 -13.02 -7.81
CA ALA A 131 -4.81 -11.96 -6.96
C ALA A 131 -5.81 -11.07 -7.70
N ILE A 132 -6.75 -10.52 -6.95
CA ILE A 132 -7.55 -9.37 -7.35
C ILE A 132 -6.96 -8.16 -6.64
N SER A 133 -6.60 -7.13 -7.40
CA SER A 133 -6.27 -5.83 -6.84
C SER A 133 -7.23 -4.79 -7.42
N ALA A 134 -7.86 -4.04 -6.54
CA ALA A 134 -8.71 -2.92 -6.89
C ALA A 134 -8.11 -1.65 -6.27
N ARG A 135 -7.60 -0.76 -7.12
CA ARG A 135 -7.20 0.56 -6.65
C ARG A 135 -8.41 1.24 -6.06
N CYS A 136 -8.30 1.66 -4.81
CA CYS A 136 -9.35 2.42 -4.18
C CYS A 136 -9.27 3.85 -4.69
N ILE A 137 -10.03 4.10 -5.74
CA ILE A 137 -10.32 5.43 -6.24
C ILE A 137 -11.42 6.12 -5.41
N MET A 138 -11.71 5.59 -4.22
CA MET A 138 -12.51 6.32 -3.24
C MET A 138 -11.73 7.53 -2.78
N ASN A 139 -12.41 8.62 -2.56
CA ASN A 139 -11.90 9.97 -2.37
C ASN A 139 -11.19 10.19 -1.03
N TRP A 140 -10.32 9.25 -0.64
CA TRP A 140 -9.47 9.43 0.53
C TRP A 140 -8.32 10.38 0.19
N ALA A 141 -8.20 11.45 0.94
CA ALA A 141 -7.08 12.38 0.78
C ALA A 141 -5.81 11.85 1.47
N THR A 142 -5.98 11.11 2.57
CA THR A 142 -4.88 10.56 3.36
C THR A 142 -5.12 9.10 3.73
N TRP A 143 -4.03 8.40 4.09
CA TRP A 143 -4.11 7.04 4.64
C TRP A 143 -4.90 6.99 5.95
N ASP A 144 -4.68 7.95 6.84
CA ASP A 144 -5.38 8.01 8.13
C ASP A 144 -6.88 8.20 7.94
N GLU A 145 -7.30 9.03 6.98
CA GLU A 145 -8.72 9.16 6.65
C GLU A 145 -9.31 7.84 6.15
N ALA A 146 -8.61 7.11 5.29
CA ALA A 146 -9.05 5.81 4.81
C ALA A 146 -9.21 4.81 5.96
N VAL A 147 -8.24 4.74 6.85
CA VAL A 147 -8.26 3.87 8.04
C VAL A 147 -9.40 4.23 8.96
N ASP A 148 -9.59 5.50 9.29
CA ASP A 148 -10.66 5.96 10.18
C ASP A 148 -12.04 5.62 9.63
N LYS A 149 -12.27 5.84 8.34
CA LYS A 149 -13.55 5.53 7.68
C LYS A 149 -13.85 4.04 7.63
N LEU A 150 -12.83 3.21 7.50
CA LEU A 150 -12.98 1.75 7.40
C LEU A 150 -12.83 1.03 8.73
N GLN A 151 -12.42 1.73 9.80
CA GLN A 151 -12.24 1.17 11.14
C GLN A 151 -13.38 0.23 11.61
N PRO A 152 -14.67 0.53 11.34
CA PRO A 152 -15.76 -0.36 11.77
C PRO A 152 -15.74 -1.75 11.11
N TRP A 153 -15.09 -1.89 9.94
CA TRP A 153 -15.00 -3.14 9.18
C TRP A 153 -13.62 -3.80 9.26
N ILE A 154 -12.64 -3.15 9.88
CA ILE A 154 -11.31 -3.73 10.08
C ILE A 154 -11.42 -4.78 11.19
N GLU A 155 -11.09 -6.04 10.86
CA GLU A 155 -10.95 -7.08 11.87
C GLU A 155 -9.81 -6.74 12.83
N LYS A 156 -10.16 -6.60 14.10
CA LYS A 156 -9.14 -6.48 15.15
C LYS A 156 -8.49 -7.85 15.37
N PRO A 157 -7.16 -7.92 15.55
CA PRO A 157 -6.51 -9.15 15.96
C PRO A 157 -7.22 -9.73 17.19
N LYS A 158 -7.58 -11.03 17.15
CA LYS A 158 -8.12 -11.71 18.33
C LYS A 158 -7.01 -11.78 19.37
N GLU A 159 -7.16 -11.05 20.46
CA GLU A 159 -6.30 -11.24 21.62
C GLU A 159 -6.55 -12.61 22.25
N PHE A 160 -5.52 -13.42 22.36
CA PHE A 160 -5.54 -14.65 23.11
C PHE A 160 -4.92 -14.41 24.48
N GLY A 161 -5.75 -14.43 25.55
CA GLY A 161 -5.29 -14.39 26.93
C GLY A 161 -5.21 -13.01 27.58
N GLY A 162 -5.70 -11.95 26.93
CA GLY A 162 -5.85 -10.62 27.54
C GLY A 162 -7.01 -10.54 28.54
N PRO A 163 -7.00 -9.58 29.49
CA PRO A 163 -8.11 -9.33 30.39
C PRO A 163 -9.35 -8.90 29.61
N THR A 164 -10.54 -9.36 30.05
CA THR A 164 -11.81 -8.93 29.47
C THR A 164 -12.09 -7.47 29.82
N GLY A 165 -12.05 -6.58 28.83
CA GLY A 165 -12.31 -5.15 28.99
C GLY A 165 -12.10 -4.34 27.72
N ALA A 166 -12.26 -3.03 27.79
CA ALA A 166 -11.91 -2.13 26.70
C ALA A 166 -10.39 -2.21 26.45
N GLU A 167 -10.01 -2.37 25.18
CA GLU A 167 -8.63 -2.60 24.78
C GLU A 167 -7.73 -1.40 25.14
N PRO A 168 -6.66 -1.60 25.90
CA PRO A 168 -5.80 -0.51 26.34
C PRO A 168 -4.82 0.00 25.27
N THR A 169 -4.72 -0.68 24.13
CA THR A 169 -3.69 -0.44 23.10
C THR A 169 -4.02 0.66 22.10
N ARG A 170 -5.10 1.42 22.30
CA ARG A 170 -5.53 2.50 21.39
C ARG A 170 -4.46 3.57 21.13
N PHE A 171 -3.43 3.64 21.97
CA PHE A 171 -2.32 4.59 21.88
C PHE A 171 -0.94 3.92 21.91
N GLY A 172 -0.84 2.62 21.64
CA GLY A 172 0.44 1.91 21.66
C GLY A 172 1.00 1.63 23.07
N THR A 173 0.21 1.87 24.11
CA THR A 173 0.58 1.60 25.50
C THR A 173 -0.19 0.41 26.05
N TRP A 174 0.44 -0.35 26.94
CA TRP A 174 -0.20 -1.47 27.65
C TRP A 174 -0.67 -1.02 29.02
N GLU A 175 -1.94 -1.31 29.34
CA GLU A 175 -2.48 -1.10 30.68
C GLU A 175 -2.70 -2.45 31.37
N HIS A 176 -2.13 -2.63 32.56
CA HIS A 176 -2.45 -3.74 33.43
C HIS A 176 -2.96 -3.21 34.78
N LYS A 177 -4.23 -3.51 35.11
CA LYS A 177 -4.91 -3.08 36.35
C LYS A 177 -4.87 -1.57 36.58
N GLY A 178 -5.12 -0.77 35.54
CA GLY A 178 -5.16 0.69 35.64
C GLY A 178 -3.78 1.36 35.71
N ARG A 179 -2.70 0.66 35.34
CA ARG A 179 -1.36 1.22 35.24
C ARG A 179 -0.84 1.05 33.83
N GLU A 180 -0.41 2.14 33.24
CA GLU A 180 0.32 2.17 31.98
C GLU A 180 1.69 1.51 32.17
N VAL A 181 2.07 0.62 31.26
CA VAL A 181 3.35 -0.07 31.28
C VAL A 181 4.04 0.16 29.93
N ASP A 182 5.13 0.92 29.95
CA ASP A 182 6.04 1.06 28.82
C ASP A 182 7.03 -0.14 28.81
N PHE A 183 7.23 -0.73 27.62
CA PHE A 183 8.24 -1.74 27.39
C PHE A 183 9.41 -1.17 26.59
#